data_cae1d88e1ba7336234ef3802313630aa
#
_entry.id   cae1d88e1ba7336234ef3802313630aa
#
_cell.length_a   1.000
_cell.length_b   1.000
_cell.length_c   1.000
_cell.angle_alpha   90.00
_cell.angle_beta   90.00
_cell.angle_gamma   90.00
#
_symmetry.space_group_name_H-M   'P 1'
#
loop_
_entity.id
_entity.type
_entity.pdbx_description
1 polymer ?
#
loop_
_entity_poly.entity_id
_entity_poly.type
_entity_poly.pdbx_seq_one_letter_code
_entity_poly.pdbx_strand_id
1 'polypeptide(L)'
;DGAKTYRNYPDRELFVGTYPFVSYQFPLFQMAIESISDHNVFEGRHSSVGERSMLGVVQEVVKEIADDQVGTLATFDQMFSGIRKSLKSSAQRAIDLAERNLDDELAIRLLKALFLVKYVDDFKATARNLTVLVYDHFGLDLPDLHRRVQESLNLLEAQTYIQRNGNVYEYLTDLEQDMEKEIKNTDVSSIDVTHRLREILSSDVIRSKKVRYEKNKQDFAFGYKLDDHSIGNQHDLSLHFITPAYEYGFEDVRLQSSGRDELRVVLEPDARLMSDLGLLLRTEKYIKQKQTSSLSAS
;
A
#
# COMPACT_ATOMS: atom_id res chain seq x y z
N ASP A 1 -2.70 14.09 -2.64
CA ASP A 1 -2.93 13.97 -1.19
C ASP A 1 -1.58 13.72 -0.48
N GLY A 2 -0.86 14.77 -0.15
CA GLY A 2 0.40 14.75 0.58
C GLY A 2 0.50 15.98 1.47
N ALA A 3 1.52 16.06 2.35
CA ALA A 3 1.77 17.20 3.21
C ALA A 3 2.16 18.46 2.40
N LYS A 4 2.67 18.28 1.18
CA LYS A 4 3.13 19.36 0.31
C LYS A 4 2.14 19.66 -0.81
N THR A 5 1.77 20.95 -0.92
CA THR A 5 0.96 21.43 -2.05
C THR A 5 1.87 21.91 -3.17
N TYR A 6 1.76 21.31 -4.33
CA TYR A 6 2.47 21.73 -5.53
C TYR A 6 1.74 22.87 -6.21
N ARG A 7 2.49 23.88 -6.70
CA ARG A 7 1.90 25.03 -7.38
C ARG A 7 1.42 24.62 -8.78
N ASN A 8 0.25 25.08 -9.15
CA ASN A 8 -0.21 25.02 -10.54
C ASN A 8 0.62 25.96 -11.41
N TYR A 9 0.54 25.78 -12.73
CA TYR A 9 1.14 26.75 -13.66
C TYR A 9 0.47 28.12 -13.51
N PRO A 10 1.24 29.18 -13.20
CA PRO A 10 0.69 30.52 -13.09
C PRO A 10 0.32 31.10 -14.47
N ASP A 11 1.02 30.69 -15.53
CA ASP A 11 0.86 31.20 -16.87
C ASP A 11 1.30 30.19 -17.95
N ARG A 12 1.03 30.56 -19.20
CA ARG A 12 1.37 29.78 -20.38
C ARG A 12 2.90 29.70 -20.61
N GLU A 13 3.63 30.76 -20.30
CA GLU A 13 5.07 30.84 -20.59
C GLU A 13 5.83 29.84 -19.75
N LEU A 14 5.49 29.72 -18.47
CA LEU A 14 6.10 28.71 -17.59
C LEU A 14 5.78 27.29 -18.07
N PHE A 15 4.54 27.02 -18.50
CA PHE A 15 4.18 25.73 -19.06
C PHE A 15 5.00 25.40 -20.31
N VAL A 16 5.09 26.32 -21.27
CA VAL A 16 5.87 26.12 -22.49
C VAL A 16 7.36 25.95 -22.19
N GLY A 17 7.89 26.70 -21.22
CA GLY A 17 9.31 26.62 -20.82
C GLY A 17 9.70 25.37 -20.06
N THR A 18 8.75 24.67 -19.43
CA THR A 18 8.99 23.42 -18.70
C THR A 18 8.57 22.17 -19.47
N TYR A 19 7.74 22.29 -20.51
CA TYR A 19 7.31 21.16 -21.32
C TYR A 19 8.52 20.40 -21.90
N PRO A 20 8.55 19.06 -21.87
CA PRO A 20 7.45 18.14 -21.55
C PRO A 20 7.30 17.77 -20.06
N PHE A 21 8.02 18.41 -19.16
CA PHE A 21 7.95 18.17 -17.73
C PHE A 21 6.78 18.92 -17.08
N VAL A 22 6.24 18.32 -16.01
CA VAL A 22 5.23 18.97 -15.17
C VAL A 22 5.89 19.57 -13.94
N SER A 23 5.43 20.75 -13.52
CA SER A 23 6.09 21.58 -12.47
C SER A 23 6.36 20.86 -11.15
N TYR A 24 5.54 19.86 -10.77
CA TYR A 24 5.73 19.10 -9.53
C TYR A 24 6.96 18.16 -9.58
N GLN A 25 7.38 17.74 -10.77
CA GLN A 25 8.42 16.73 -10.93
C GLN A 25 9.78 17.20 -10.43
N PHE A 26 10.13 18.47 -10.67
CA PHE A 26 11.42 19.01 -10.23
C PHE A 26 11.58 19.00 -8.71
N PRO A 27 10.67 19.61 -7.91
CA PRO A 27 10.82 19.59 -6.46
C PRO A 27 10.66 18.18 -5.87
N LEU A 28 9.82 17.31 -6.47
CA LEU A 28 9.68 15.92 -6.02
C LEU A 28 10.96 15.13 -6.29
N PHE A 29 11.56 15.30 -7.48
CA PHE A 29 12.79 14.61 -7.83
C PHE A 29 13.97 15.09 -6.98
N GLN A 30 14.06 16.38 -6.68
CA GLN A 30 15.07 16.90 -5.76
C GLN A 30 14.95 16.23 -4.39
N MET A 31 13.75 16.18 -3.81
CA MET A 31 13.53 15.49 -2.54
C MET A 31 13.88 14.00 -2.63
N ALA A 32 13.53 13.34 -3.74
CA ALA A 32 13.85 11.94 -3.96
C ALA A 32 15.36 11.69 -3.96
N ILE A 33 16.13 12.49 -4.69
CA ILE A 33 17.58 12.36 -4.75
C ILE A 33 18.23 12.62 -3.40
N GLU A 34 17.80 13.66 -2.68
CA GLU A 34 18.29 13.97 -1.34
C GLU A 34 18.01 12.78 -0.38
N SER A 35 16.77 12.29 -0.35
CA SER A 35 16.39 11.16 0.52
C SER A 35 17.12 9.86 0.16
N ILE A 36 17.30 9.54 -1.13
CA ILE A 36 18.07 8.37 -1.59
C ILE A 36 19.54 8.51 -1.18
N SER A 37 20.10 9.72 -1.22
CA SER A 37 21.47 9.99 -0.76
C SER A 37 21.63 9.80 0.74
N ASP A 38 20.72 10.34 1.53
CA ASP A 38 20.72 10.24 3.00
C ASP A 38 20.64 8.78 3.48
N HIS A 39 19.95 7.93 2.71
CA HIS A 39 19.87 6.49 2.94
C HIS A 39 21.04 5.69 2.34
N ASN A 40 22.10 6.39 1.85
CA ASN A 40 23.32 5.77 1.34
C ASN A 40 23.06 4.73 0.23
N VAL A 41 22.13 5.01 -0.67
CA VAL A 41 21.74 4.14 -1.79
C VAL A 41 22.64 4.31 -3.01
N PHE A 42 23.33 5.46 -3.14
CA PHE A 42 24.29 5.71 -4.20
C PHE A 42 25.64 5.01 -3.96
N GLU A 43 26.35 4.67 -5.05
CA GLU A 43 27.74 4.20 -5.00
C GLU A 43 28.70 5.36 -4.75
N GLY A 44 29.53 5.24 -3.70
CA GLY A 44 30.56 6.22 -3.35
C GLY A 44 30.06 7.39 -2.49
N ARG A 45 30.97 7.92 -1.64
CA ARG A 45 30.68 9.01 -0.68
C ARG A 45 30.46 10.40 -1.33
N HIS A 46 30.69 10.55 -2.64
CA HIS A 46 30.70 11.81 -3.36
C HIS A 46 29.99 11.76 -4.72
N SER A 47 29.04 10.84 -4.95
CA SER A 47 28.15 11.02 -6.09
C SER A 47 27.35 12.29 -5.80
N SER A 48 27.83 13.39 -6.33
CA SER A 48 27.39 14.75 -6.06
C SER A 48 25.90 14.86 -6.40
N VAL A 49 25.09 14.77 -5.39
CA VAL A 49 23.69 15.14 -5.39
C VAL A 49 23.66 16.65 -5.51
N GLY A 50 23.61 17.16 -6.72
CA GLY A 50 23.60 18.58 -6.98
C GLY A 50 22.87 18.91 -8.29
N GLU A 51 22.68 20.19 -8.56
CA GLU A 51 22.03 20.72 -9.77
C GLU A 51 22.57 20.09 -11.06
N ARG A 52 23.86 19.71 -11.11
CA ARG A 52 24.46 19.04 -12.27
C ARG A 52 23.93 17.64 -12.52
N SER A 53 23.61 16.88 -11.46
CA SER A 53 23.01 15.55 -11.61
C SER A 53 21.55 15.65 -12.07
N MET A 54 20.82 16.63 -11.58
CA MET A 54 19.45 16.91 -12.03
C MET A 54 19.40 17.29 -13.51
N LEU A 55 20.30 18.18 -13.95
CA LEU A 55 20.39 18.57 -15.36
C LEU A 55 20.71 17.36 -16.26
N GLY A 56 21.63 16.49 -15.82
CA GLY A 56 21.96 15.27 -16.54
C GLY A 56 20.77 14.32 -16.67
N VAL A 57 19.99 14.16 -15.60
CA VAL A 57 18.77 13.32 -15.62
C VAL A 57 17.71 13.89 -16.56
N VAL A 58 17.45 15.21 -16.47
CA VAL A 58 16.51 15.89 -17.38
C VAL A 58 16.94 15.71 -18.83
N GLN A 59 18.24 15.83 -19.12
CA GLN A 59 18.78 15.63 -20.47
C GLN A 59 18.57 14.19 -20.97
N GLU A 60 18.76 13.17 -20.13
CA GLU A 60 18.52 11.78 -20.53
C GLU A 60 17.02 11.52 -20.81
N VAL A 61 16.14 12.01 -19.95
CA VAL A 61 14.68 11.90 -20.19
C VAL A 61 14.26 12.60 -21.48
N VAL A 62 14.76 13.81 -21.74
CA VAL A 62 14.46 14.52 -23.01
C VAL A 62 14.93 13.73 -24.22
N LYS A 63 16.09 13.06 -24.15
CA LYS A 63 16.56 12.21 -25.24
C LYS A 63 15.67 10.99 -25.47
N GLU A 64 15.14 10.38 -24.40
CA GLU A 64 14.25 9.23 -24.49
C GLU A 64 12.95 9.55 -25.24
N ILE A 65 12.42 10.77 -25.05
CA ILE A 65 11.12 11.19 -25.63
C ILE A 65 11.28 12.15 -26.82
N ALA A 66 12.50 12.37 -27.33
CA ALA A 66 12.78 13.39 -28.35
C ALA A 66 12.04 13.15 -29.67
N ASP A 67 11.79 11.88 -30.00
CA ASP A 67 11.11 11.46 -31.23
C ASP A 67 9.60 11.19 -31.03
N ASP A 68 9.09 11.43 -29.82
CA ASP A 68 7.68 11.22 -29.51
C ASP A 68 6.80 12.34 -30.08
N GLN A 69 5.50 12.06 -30.17
CA GLN A 69 4.54 13.02 -30.69
C GLN A 69 4.35 14.21 -29.74
N VAL A 70 4.03 15.36 -30.30
CA VAL A 70 3.63 16.54 -29.51
C VAL A 70 2.40 16.21 -28.65
N GLY A 71 2.49 16.47 -27.34
CA GLY A 71 1.48 16.09 -26.36
C GLY A 71 1.96 14.99 -25.42
N THR A 72 3.07 14.32 -25.73
CA THR A 72 3.77 13.42 -24.78
C THR A 72 4.33 14.22 -23.61
N LEU A 73 4.22 13.68 -22.41
CA LEU A 73 4.76 14.24 -21.17
C LEU A 73 5.87 13.35 -20.65
N ALA A 74 6.92 13.94 -20.14
CA ALA A 74 7.91 13.23 -19.35
C ALA A 74 7.26 12.68 -18.09
N THR A 75 7.51 11.42 -17.79
CA THR A 75 6.95 10.76 -16.59
C THR A 75 8.01 10.65 -15.49
N PHE A 76 7.54 10.51 -14.25
CA PHE A 76 8.46 10.53 -13.11
C PHE A 76 9.38 9.30 -13.07
N ASP A 77 8.89 8.14 -13.50
CA ASP A 77 9.64 6.89 -13.59
C ASP A 77 10.83 6.96 -14.54
N GLN A 78 10.76 7.76 -15.63
CA GLN A 78 11.86 7.97 -16.58
C GLN A 78 13.10 8.60 -15.92
N MET A 79 12.92 9.37 -14.85
CA MET A 79 14.03 9.94 -14.09
C MET A 79 14.94 8.90 -13.45
N PHE A 80 14.42 7.67 -13.25
CA PHE A 80 15.22 6.54 -12.76
C PHE A 80 16.37 6.20 -13.70
N SER A 81 16.16 6.25 -15.02
CA SER A 81 17.20 5.96 -16.02
C SER A 81 18.43 6.84 -15.84
N GLY A 82 18.21 8.12 -15.53
CA GLY A 82 19.29 9.09 -15.34
C GLY A 82 20.16 8.86 -14.09
N ILE A 83 19.64 8.21 -13.05
CA ILE A 83 20.39 7.92 -11.82
C ILE A 83 20.86 6.47 -11.72
N ARG A 84 20.30 5.54 -12.53
CA ARG A 84 20.52 4.09 -12.45
C ARG A 84 21.99 3.71 -12.31
N LYS A 85 22.88 4.32 -13.11
CA LYS A 85 24.32 4.02 -13.13
C LYS A 85 25.05 4.41 -11.84
N SER A 86 24.47 5.28 -11.05
CA SER A 86 25.03 5.77 -9.79
C SER A 86 24.48 5.04 -8.56
N LEU A 87 23.50 4.15 -8.75
CA LEU A 87 22.89 3.39 -7.66
C LEU A 87 23.67 2.13 -7.33
N LYS A 88 23.71 1.76 -6.05
CA LYS A 88 24.21 0.45 -5.62
C LYS A 88 23.44 -0.68 -6.30
N SER A 89 24.14 -1.71 -6.73
CA SER A 89 23.52 -2.88 -7.39
C SER A 89 22.46 -3.55 -6.51
N SER A 90 22.65 -3.59 -5.19
CA SER A 90 21.67 -4.12 -4.24
C SER A 90 20.36 -3.31 -4.20
N ALA A 91 20.41 -2.01 -4.48
CA ALA A 91 19.25 -1.15 -4.44
C ALA A 91 18.36 -1.28 -5.69
N GLN A 92 18.98 -1.51 -6.85
CA GLN A 92 18.26 -1.61 -8.14
C GLN A 92 17.93 -3.05 -8.56
N ARG A 93 18.45 -4.06 -7.85
CA ARG A 93 18.33 -5.47 -8.25
C ARG A 93 16.88 -5.93 -8.40
N ALA A 94 15.98 -5.48 -7.54
CA ALA A 94 14.56 -5.80 -7.65
C ALA A 94 13.96 -5.28 -8.96
N ILE A 95 14.37 -4.09 -9.41
CA ILE A 95 13.94 -3.51 -10.70
C ILE A 95 14.53 -4.32 -11.86
N ASP A 96 15.83 -4.67 -11.78
CA ASP A 96 16.50 -5.49 -12.81
C ASP A 96 15.83 -6.86 -12.96
N LEU A 97 15.39 -7.47 -11.87
CA LEU A 97 14.65 -8.73 -11.87
C LEU A 97 13.24 -8.56 -12.44
N ALA A 98 12.54 -7.49 -12.07
CA ALA A 98 11.22 -7.19 -12.60
C ALA A 98 11.27 -6.96 -14.12
N GLU A 99 12.25 -6.21 -14.63
CA GLU A 99 12.44 -5.98 -16.08
C GLU A 99 12.68 -7.29 -16.88
N ARG A 100 13.20 -8.33 -16.23
CA ARG A 100 13.45 -9.64 -16.87
C ARG A 100 12.27 -10.60 -16.79
N ASN A 101 11.46 -10.48 -15.71
CA ASN A 101 10.47 -11.48 -15.35
C ASN A 101 9.03 -11.04 -15.58
N LEU A 102 8.78 -9.75 -15.75
CA LEU A 102 7.45 -9.19 -15.95
C LEU A 102 7.29 -8.68 -17.38
N ASP A 103 6.19 -9.08 -18.02
CA ASP A 103 5.78 -8.56 -19.32
C ASP A 103 4.92 -7.29 -19.24
N ASP A 104 4.56 -6.85 -18.00
CA ASP A 104 3.78 -5.63 -17.74
C ASP A 104 4.70 -4.41 -17.64
N GLU A 105 4.79 -3.64 -18.72
CA GLU A 105 5.59 -2.42 -18.80
C GLU A 105 5.12 -1.37 -17.77
N LEU A 106 3.80 -1.24 -17.56
CA LEU A 106 3.25 -0.29 -16.57
C LEU A 106 3.67 -0.67 -15.14
N ALA A 107 3.71 -1.96 -14.81
CA ALA A 107 4.21 -2.44 -13.53
C ALA A 107 5.68 -2.06 -13.32
N ILE A 108 6.53 -2.20 -14.35
CA ILE A 108 7.94 -1.81 -14.28
C ILE A 108 8.08 -0.29 -14.08
N ARG A 109 7.31 0.51 -14.80
CA ARG A 109 7.27 1.97 -14.63
C ARG A 109 6.86 2.36 -13.21
N LEU A 110 5.81 1.74 -12.68
CA LEU A 110 5.35 1.97 -11.31
C LEU A 110 6.41 1.56 -10.27
N LEU A 111 7.12 0.47 -10.49
CA LEU A 111 8.19 0.02 -9.60
C LEU A 111 9.35 1.03 -9.56
N LYS A 112 9.75 1.60 -10.71
CA LYS A 112 10.74 2.67 -10.81
C LYS A 112 10.29 3.94 -10.08
N ALA A 113 9.02 4.35 -10.29
CA ALA A 113 8.46 5.50 -9.61
C ALA A 113 8.40 5.29 -8.08
N LEU A 114 8.01 4.11 -7.61
CA LEU A 114 7.97 3.74 -6.19
C LEU A 114 9.38 3.72 -5.57
N PHE A 115 10.38 3.23 -6.30
CA PHE A 115 11.77 3.30 -5.86
C PHE A 115 12.21 4.75 -5.62
N LEU A 116 11.93 5.65 -6.57
CA LEU A 116 12.30 7.06 -6.46
C LEU A 116 11.69 7.76 -5.25
N VAL A 117 10.45 7.42 -4.89
CA VAL A 117 9.75 8.06 -3.77
C VAL A 117 9.84 7.29 -2.45
N LYS A 118 10.56 6.15 -2.41
CA LYS A 118 10.61 5.26 -1.24
C LYS A 118 10.92 5.97 0.07
N TYR A 119 11.85 6.90 0.04
CA TYR A 119 12.36 7.59 1.23
C TYR A 119 11.86 9.04 1.34
N VAL A 120 10.86 9.42 0.56
CA VAL A 120 10.28 10.77 0.59
C VAL A 120 9.10 10.81 1.56
N ASP A 121 9.31 11.24 2.79
CA ASP A 121 8.29 11.25 3.86
C ASP A 121 7.03 12.05 3.49
N ASP A 122 7.20 13.16 2.78
CA ASP A 122 6.11 14.06 2.38
C ASP A 122 5.27 13.53 1.21
N PHE A 123 5.67 12.42 0.58
CA PHE A 123 4.95 11.82 -0.54
C PHE A 123 4.23 10.53 -0.13
N LYS A 124 2.91 10.52 -0.29
CA LYS A 124 2.11 9.31 -0.08
C LYS A 124 1.93 8.58 -1.42
N ALA A 125 2.56 7.43 -1.57
CA ALA A 125 2.47 6.60 -2.77
C ALA A 125 1.14 5.83 -2.83
N THR A 126 0.02 6.56 -2.90
CA THR A 126 -1.32 5.99 -3.16
C THR A 126 -1.48 5.66 -4.64
N ALA A 127 -2.40 4.75 -4.99
CA ALA A 127 -2.68 4.43 -6.39
C ALA A 127 -3.01 5.69 -7.21
N ARG A 128 -3.76 6.65 -6.64
CA ARG A 128 -4.07 7.94 -7.28
C ARG A 128 -2.82 8.77 -7.56
N ASN A 129 -1.91 8.91 -6.59
CA ASN A 129 -0.70 9.69 -6.77
C ASN A 129 0.25 9.00 -7.76
N LEU A 130 0.35 7.67 -7.71
CA LEU A 130 1.13 6.88 -8.67
C LEU A 130 0.59 7.00 -10.09
N THR A 131 -0.74 7.05 -10.28
CA THR A 131 -1.36 7.31 -11.60
C THR A 131 -0.87 8.66 -12.18
N VAL A 132 -0.73 9.69 -11.33
CA VAL A 132 -0.21 10.99 -11.78
C VAL A 132 1.27 10.90 -12.17
N LEU A 133 2.08 10.12 -11.45
CA LEU A 133 3.52 9.98 -11.74
C LEU A 133 3.80 9.32 -13.10
N VAL A 134 2.91 8.44 -13.56
CA VAL A 134 3.06 7.69 -14.83
C VAL A 134 2.17 8.22 -15.97
N TYR A 135 1.52 9.36 -15.78
CA TYR A 135 0.68 10.01 -16.79
C TYR A 135 1.54 10.61 -17.90
N ASP A 136 1.51 10.03 -19.10
CA ASP A 136 2.50 10.24 -20.16
C ASP A 136 2.01 11.05 -21.35
N HIS A 137 0.72 11.34 -21.52
CA HIS A 137 0.24 12.26 -22.57
C HIS A 137 -1.14 12.84 -22.30
N PHE A 138 -1.41 13.99 -22.93
CA PHE A 138 -2.71 14.64 -22.82
C PHE A 138 -3.82 13.83 -23.49
N GLY A 139 -4.99 13.82 -22.85
CA GLY A 139 -6.18 13.17 -23.40
C GLY A 139 -6.34 11.68 -23.00
N LEU A 140 -5.43 11.14 -22.17
CA LEU A 140 -5.65 9.82 -21.56
C LEU A 140 -6.93 9.79 -20.73
N ASP A 141 -7.63 8.68 -20.82
CA ASP A 141 -8.72 8.35 -19.89
C ASP A 141 -8.14 8.04 -18.50
N LEU A 142 -8.23 9.01 -17.60
CA LEU A 142 -7.70 8.88 -16.24
C LEU A 142 -8.35 7.74 -15.44
N PRO A 143 -9.66 7.50 -15.47
CA PRO A 143 -10.29 6.34 -14.88
C PRO A 143 -9.71 5.01 -15.39
N ASP A 144 -9.52 4.85 -16.71
CA ASP A 144 -8.91 3.63 -17.26
C ASP A 144 -7.45 3.48 -16.85
N LEU A 145 -6.64 4.54 -16.94
CA LEU A 145 -5.25 4.51 -16.46
C LEU A 145 -5.19 4.14 -14.97
N HIS A 146 -6.07 4.71 -14.14
CA HIS A 146 -6.12 4.40 -12.72
C HIS A 146 -6.46 2.92 -12.46
N ARG A 147 -7.40 2.34 -13.21
CA ARG A 147 -7.74 0.93 -13.13
C ARG A 147 -6.53 0.05 -13.49
N ARG A 148 -5.84 0.35 -14.59
CA ARG A 148 -4.63 -0.36 -15.02
C ARG A 148 -3.49 -0.23 -14.00
N VAL A 149 -3.31 0.95 -13.40
CA VAL A 149 -2.34 1.16 -12.30
C VAL A 149 -2.67 0.25 -11.12
N GLN A 150 -3.93 0.12 -10.74
CA GLN A 150 -4.32 -0.79 -9.65
C GLN A 150 -4.04 -2.26 -9.99
N GLU A 151 -4.29 -2.68 -11.23
CA GLU A 151 -4.00 -4.04 -11.71
C GLU A 151 -2.50 -4.33 -11.64
N SER A 152 -1.66 -3.42 -12.16
CA SER A 152 -0.19 -3.54 -12.10
C SER A 152 0.35 -3.50 -10.67
N LEU A 153 -0.22 -2.68 -9.78
CA LEU A 153 0.14 -2.66 -8.35
C LEU A 153 -0.22 -3.99 -7.67
N ASN A 154 -1.37 -4.59 -7.97
CA ASN A 154 -1.73 -5.90 -7.45
C ASN A 154 -0.76 -6.99 -7.93
N LEU A 155 -0.31 -6.93 -9.20
CA LEU A 155 0.70 -7.83 -9.73
C LEU A 155 2.03 -7.69 -8.98
N LEU A 156 2.52 -6.47 -8.77
CA LEU A 156 3.76 -6.20 -8.04
C LEU A 156 3.69 -6.66 -6.58
N GLU A 157 2.55 -6.46 -5.90
CA GLU A 157 2.30 -6.92 -4.53
C GLU A 157 2.29 -8.46 -4.45
N ALA A 158 1.62 -9.12 -5.39
CA ALA A 158 1.59 -10.59 -5.48
C ALA A 158 2.99 -11.19 -5.69
N GLN A 159 3.82 -10.55 -6.51
CA GLN A 159 5.19 -10.94 -6.79
C GLN A 159 6.20 -10.47 -5.71
N THR A 160 5.73 -9.77 -4.68
CA THR A 160 6.55 -9.28 -3.55
C THR A 160 7.64 -8.27 -3.95
N TYR A 161 7.43 -7.51 -5.03
CA TYR A 161 8.27 -6.35 -5.37
C TYR A 161 7.92 -5.11 -4.54
N ILE A 162 6.68 -5.04 -4.09
CA ILE A 162 6.15 -3.97 -3.26
C ILE A 162 5.34 -4.55 -2.10
N GLN A 163 5.17 -3.77 -1.04
CA GLN A 163 4.18 -4.03 0.00
C GLN A 163 3.11 -2.92 0.01
N ARG A 164 1.97 -3.25 0.58
CA ARG A 164 0.89 -2.31 0.77
C ARG A 164 0.57 -2.14 2.24
N ASN A 165 0.51 -0.87 2.68
CA ASN A 165 0.09 -0.45 4.01
C ASN A 165 -1.17 0.42 3.89
N GLY A 166 -2.35 -0.15 4.15
CA GLY A 166 -3.62 0.54 3.92
C GLY A 166 -3.80 0.92 2.45
N ASN A 167 -3.70 2.20 2.12
CA ASN A 167 -3.81 2.73 0.76
C ASN A 167 -2.48 3.20 0.16
N VAL A 168 -1.37 2.99 0.86
CA VAL A 168 -0.02 3.40 0.45
C VAL A 168 0.78 2.18 0.04
N TYR A 169 1.53 2.30 -1.05
CA TYR A 169 2.41 1.27 -1.60
C TYR A 169 3.88 1.64 -1.36
N GLU A 170 4.71 0.66 -1.11
CA GLU A 170 6.13 0.84 -0.81
C GLU A 170 6.97 -0.14 -1.61
N TYR A 171 8.04 0.36 -2.23
CA TYR A 171 9.07 -0.46 -2.89
C TYR A 171 9.81 -1.31 -1.87
N LEU A 172 10.04 -2.58 -2.16
CA LEU A 172 10.82 -3.49 -1.33
C LEU A 172 12.21 -3.72 -1.93
N THR A 173 13.24 -3.43 -1.14
CA THR A 173 14.61 -3.87 -1.43
C THR A 173 14.74 -5.40 -1.36
N ASP A 174 15.81 -5.99 -1.87
CA ASP A 174 16.02 -7.44 -1.84
C ASP A 174 15.87 -8.02 -0.42
N LEU A 175 16.47 -7.37 0.57
CA LEU A 175 16.39 -7.83 1.97
C LEU A 175 14.95 -7.76 2.50
N GLU A 176 14.23 -6.68 2.18
CA GLU A 176 12.82 -6.54 2.57
C GLU A 176 11.93 -7.56 1.86
N GLN A 177 12.21 -7.88 0.58
CA GLN A 177 11.51 -8.95 -0.14
C GLN A 177 11.72 -10.32 0.48
N ASP A 178 12.95 -10.62 0.89
CA ASP A 178 13.26 -11.90 1.55
C ASP A 178 12.56 -12.00 2.90
N MET A 179 12.54 -10.90 3.69
CA MET A 179 11.79 -10.84 4.94
C MET A 179 10.28 -10.99 4.70
N GLU A 180 9.73 -10.32 3.71
CA GLU A 180 8.31 -10.39 3.37
C GLU A 180 7.91 -11.81 2.92
N LYS A 181 8.76 -12.50 2.16
CA LYS A 181 8.56 -13.91 1.79
C LYS A 181 8.59 -14.82 3.02
N GLU A 182 9.51 -14.60 3.97
CA GLU A 182 9.55 -15.35 5.22
C GLU A 182 8.27 -15.11 6.05
N ILE A 183 7.80 -13.88 6.13
CA ILE A 183 6.54 -13.52 6.80
C ILE A 183 5.35 -14.23 6.14
N LYS A 184 5.22 -14.15 4.82
CA LYS A 184 4.14 -14.79 4.05
C LYS A 184 4.14 -16.33 4.22
N ASN A 185 5.32 -16.93 4.34
CA ASN A 185 5.50 -18.37 4.58
C ASN A 185 5.32 -18.79 6.03
N THR A 186 5.15 -17.84 6.97
CA THR A 186 4.89 -18.16 8.36
C THR A 186 3.48 -18.74 8.49
N ASP A 187 3.39 -19.95 9.04
CA ASP A 187 2.12 -20.66 9.18
C ASP A 187 1.24 -20.04 10.26
N VAL A 188 0.01 -19.67 9.88
CA VAL A 188 -1.05 -19.16 10.77
C VAL A 188 -2.35 -19.83 10.37
N SER A 189 -3.02 -20.45 11.34
CA SER A 189 -4.27 -21.15 11.08
C SER A 189 -5.45 -20.17 10.90
N SER A 190 -6.47 -20.58 10.16
CA SER A 190 -7.73 -19.81 10.05
C SER A 190 -8.40 -19.63 11.42
N ILE A 191 -8.19 -20.56 12.34
CA ILE A 191 -8.70 -20.47 13.72
C ILE A 191 -8.04 -19.31 14.47
N ASP A 192 -6.71 -19.11 14.31
CA ASP A 192 -6.00 -18.00 14.94
C ASP A 192 -6.50 -16.66 14.40
N VAL A 193 -6.75 -16.55 13.09
CA VAL A 193 -7.31 -15.36 12.46
C VAL A 193 -8.70 -15.05 13.02
N THR A 194 -9.56 -16.04 13.09
CA THR A 194 -10.91 -15.88 13.66
C THR A 194 -10.85 -15.50 15.14
N HIS A 195 -9.93 -16.10 15.91
CA HIS A 195 -9.74 -15.77 17.32
C HIS A 195 -9.30 -14.30 17.49
N ARG A 196 -8.36 -13.83 16.67
CA ARG A 196 -7.91 -12.44 16.72
C ARG A 196 -9.02 -11.46 16.35
N LEU A 197 -9.84 -11.78 15.36
CA LEU A 197 -11.01 -10.96 15.03
C LEU A 197 -12.00 -10.87 16.20
N ARG A 198 -12.22 -11.98 16.90
CA ARG A 198 -13.06 -12.01 18.12
C ARG A 198 -12.51 -11.09 19.21
N GLU A 199 -11.21 -11.13 19.46
CA GLU A 199 -10.57 -10.25 20.43
C GLU A 199 -10.76 -8.78 20.06
N ILE A 200 -10.50 -8.40 18.80
CA ILE A 200 -10.67 -7.03 18.32
C ILE A 200 -12.13 -6.57 18.52
N LEU A 201 -13.09 -7.37 18.09
CA LEU A 201 -14.51 -7.02 18.21
C LEU A 201 -14.96 -6.85 19.66
N SER A 202 -14.54 -7.76 20.56
CA SER A 202 -15.03 -7.79 21.95
C SER A 202 -14.24 -6.90 22.92
N SER A 203 -13.01 -6.52 22.58
CA SER A 203 -12.11 -5.77 23.48
C SER A 203 -11.83 -4.36 23.00
N ASP A 204 -11.68 -4.18 21.68
CA ASP A 204 -11.24 -2.90 21.11
C ASP A 204 -12.41 -2.11 20.51
N VAL A 205 -13.32 -2.79 19.81
CA VAL A 205 -14.47 -2.15 19.15
C VAL A 205 -15.63 -1.98 20.13
N ILE A 206 -16.09 -3.06 20.75
CA ILE A 206 -17.23 -3.03 21.68
C ILE A 206 -16.78 -3.43 23.08
N ARG A 207 -16.38 -2.45 23.84
CA ARG A 207 -15.86 -2.64 25.20
C ARG A 207 -16.93 -2.90 26.25
N SER A 208 -18.19 -2.53 25.95
CA SER A 208 -19.31 -2.66 26.89
C SER A 208 -19.94 -4.05 26.81
N LYS A 209 -20.24 -4.64 27.97
CA LYS A 209 -20.98 -5.91 28.10
C LYS A 209 -22.43 -5.71 28.52
N LYS A 210 -22.86 -4.47 28.63
CA LYS A 210 -24.22 -4.10 29.06
C LYS A 210 -24.70 -2.89 28.27
N VAL A 211 -25.98 -2.85 28.00
CA VAL A 211 -26.69 -1.71 27.45
C VAL A 211 -27.70 -1.22 28.46
N ARG A 212 -27.75 0.09 28.72
CA ARG A 212 -28.72 0.70 29.59
C ARG A 212 -29.95 1.10 28.80
N TYR A 213 -31.12 0.61 29.25
CA TYR A 213 -32.36 1.05 28.68
C TYR A 213 -32.83 2.34 29.34
N GLU A 214 -32.80 3.43 28.61
CA GLU A 214 -32.97 4.78 29.17
C GLU A 214 -34.33 5.06 29.80
N LYS A 215 -35.42 4.36 29.36
CA LYS A 215 -36.77 4.58 29.88
C LYS A 215 -36.96 4.08 31.32
N ASN A 216 -36.37 2.96 31.67
CA ASN A 216 -36.51 2.38 33.02
C ASN A 216 -35.20 2.31 33.78
N LYS A 217 -34.09 2.82 33.20
CA LYS A 217 -32.74 2.83 33.74
C LYS A 217 -32.15 1.46 34.07
N GLN A 218 -32.73 0.40 33.53
CA GLN A 218 -32.29 -0.98 33.73
C GLN A 218 -31.13 -1.31 32.82
N ASP A 219 -30.12 -2.03 33.33
CA ASP A 219 -28.99 -2.54 32.56
C ASP A 219 -29.30 -3.96 32.08
N PHE A 220 -29.08 -4.20 30.77
CA PHE A 220 -29.22 -5.50 30.14
C PHE A 220 -27.84 -5.98 29.68
N ALA A 221 -27.45 -7.16 30.17
CA ALA A 221 -26.24 -7.81 29.67
C ALA A 221 -26.49 -8.41 28.27
N PHE A 222 -25.47 -8.40 27.44
CA PHE A 222 -25.53 -9.05 26.13
C PHE A 222 -24.27 -9.87 25.87
N GLY A 223 -24.42 -10.90 25.05
CA GLY A 223 -23.35 -11.74 24.57
C GLY A 223 -22.87 -11.33 23.18
N TYR A 224 -21.78 -11.95 22.74
CA TYR A 224 -21.22 -11.76 21.38
C TYR A 224 -21.25 -13.08 20.64
N LYS A 225 -21.52 -12.99 19.35
CA LYS A 225 -21.35 -14.09 18.39
C LYS A 225 -20.55 -13.60 17.19
N LEU A 226 -19.70 -14.45 16.66
CA LEU A 226 -19.02 -14.25 15.39
C LEU A 226 -19.33 -15.46 14.51
N ASP A 227 -20.00 -15.24 13.41
CA ASP A 227 -20.56 -16.28 12.56
C ASP A 227 -21.37 -17.28 13.43
N ASP A 228 -21.09 -18.56 13.40
CA ASP A 228 -21.81 -19.58 14.21
C ASP A 228 -21.24 -19.77 15.63
N HIS A 229 -20.28 -18.97 16.04
CA HIS A 229 -19.56 -19.19 17.29
C HIS A 229 -19.87 -18.10 18.34
N SER A 230 -20.29 -18.53 19.53
CA SER A 230 -20.43 -17.62 20.68
C SER A 230 -19.09 -17.22 21.27
N ILE A 231 -18.99 -15.96 21.70
CA ILE A 231 -17.79 -15.38 22.33
C ILE A 231 -18.13 -15.06 23.79
N GLY A 232 -17.46 -15.72 24.72
CA GLY A 232 -17.65 -15.51 26.16
C GLY A 232 -18.99 -16.05 26.66
N ASN A 233 -19.57 -15.38 27.67
CA ASN A 233 -20.83 -15.80 28.27
C ASN A 233 -22.00 -15.54 27.34
N GLN A 234 -22.94 -16.48 27.28
CA GLN A 234 -24.19 -16.30 26.56
C GLN A 234 -25.19 -15.54 27.43
N HIS A 235 -25.98 -14.70 26.79
CA HIS A 235 -27.07 -13.93 27.37
C HIS A 235 -28.28 -13.99 26.44
N ASP A 236 -29.46 -13.65 26.94
CA ASP A 236 -30.67 -13.59 26.12
C ASP A 236 -30.56 -12.63 24.97
N LEU A 237 -29.91 -11.49 25.20
CA LEU A 237 -29.54 -10.53 24.12
C LEU A 237 -28.15 -10.83 23.58
N SER A 238 -27.98 -10.74 22.28
CA SER A 238 -26.66 -10.90 21.67
C SER A 238 -26.40 -9.94 20.49
N LEU A 239 -25.13 -9.57 20.35
CA LEU A 239 -24.56 -8.95 19.14
C LEU A 239 -23.94 -10.05 18.29
N HIS A 240 -24.47 -10.26 17.10
CA HIS A 240 -24.02 -11.30 16.19
C HIS A 240 -23.33 -10.64 14.98
N PHE A 241 -22.01 -10.76 14.92
CA PHE A 241 -21.20 -10.29 13.78
C PHE A 241 -21.15 -11.37 12.72
N ILE A 242 -21.43 -10.98 11.50
CA ILE A 242 -21.38 -11.83 10.31
C ILE A 242 -20.20 -11.37 9.46
N THR A 243 -19.23 -12.26 9.25
CA THR A 243 -18.06 -11.95 8.43
C THR A 243 -18.32 -12.20 6.95
N PRO A 244 -17.49 -11.67 6.04
CA PRO A 244 -17.55 -12.01 4.60
C PRO A 244 -17.25 -13.50 4.30
N ALA A 245 -16.70 -14.24 5.27
CA ALA A 245 -16.43 -15.69 5.15
C ALA A 245 -17.61 -16.57 5.60
N TYR A 246 -18.71 -15.96 6.06
CA TYR A 246 -19.89 -16.70 6.48
C TYR A 246 -20.56 -17.40 5.28
N GLU A 247 -20.99 -18.65 5.47
CA GLU A 247 -21.50 -19.49 4.38
C GLU A 247 -22.81 -18.99 3.75
N TYR A 248 -23.59 -18.19 4.50
CA TYR A 248 -24.92 -17.74 4.07
C TYR A 248 -24.87 -16.31 3.51
N GLY A 249 -25.58 -16.08 2.41
CA GLY A 249 -25.73 -14.76 1.82
C GLY A 249 -26.54 -13.79 2.69
N PHE A 250 -26.46 -12.50 2.37
CA PHE A 250 -27.14 -11.44 3.13
C PHE A 250 -28.65 -11.67 3.31
N GLU A 251 -29.33 -12.13 2.26
CA GLU A 251 -30.78 -12.41 2.33
C GLU A 251 -31.12 -13.57 3.25
N ASP A 252 -30.30 -14.62 3.27
CA ASP A 252 -30.46 -15.76 4.19
C ASP A 252 -30.26 -15.33 5.64
N VAL A 253 -29.23 -14.52 5.89
CA VAL A 253 -28.95 -13.93 7.22
C VAL A 253 -30.13 -13.08 7.69
N ARG A 254 -30.73 -12.29 6.80
CA ARG A 254 -31.90 -11.47 7.08
C ARG A 254 -33.14 -12.33 7.44
N LEU A 255 -33.40 -13.39 6.68
CA LEU A 255 -34.47 -14.30 6.95
C LEU A 255 -34.31 -15.04 8.30
N GLN A 256 -33.08 -15.49 8.58
CA GLN A 256 -32.75 -16.17 9.83
C GLN A 256 -32.81 -15.25 11.06
N SER A 257 -32.72 -13.92 10.90
CA SER A 257 -32.81 -12.98 12.03
C SER A 257 -34.23 -12.77 12.53
N SER A 258 -35.22 -13.12 11.72
CA SER A 258 -36.64 -12.98 12.10
C SER A 258 -36.98 -13.84 13.30
N GLY A 259 -37.47 -13.19 14.37
CA GLY A 259 -37.91 -13.90 15.61
C GLY A 259 -36.79 -14.29 16.58
N ARG A 260 -35.57 -13.74 16.41
CA ARG A 260 -34.46 -13.93 17.35
C ARG A 260 -34.15 -12.64 18.12
N ASP A 261 -33.81 -12.78 19.40
CA ASP A 261 -33.41 -11.64 20.27
C ASP A 261 -31.93 -11.31 20.11
N GLU A 262 -31.50 -11.08 18.84
CA GLU A 262 -30.13 -10.75 18.50
C GLU A 262 -30.06 -9.59 17.49
N LEU A 263 -29.09 -8.69 17.69
CA LEU A 263 -28.75 -7.67 16.72
C LEU A 263 -27.64 -8.22 15.82
N ARG A 264 -27.92 -8.39 14.55
CA ARG A 264 -26.93 -8.82 13.56
C ARG A 264 -26.24 -7.62 12.93
N VAL A 265 -24.93 -7.67 12.93
CA VAL A 265 -24.03 -6.69 12.28
C VAL A 265 -23.31 -7.42 11.15
N VAL A 266 -23.76 -7.17 9.93
CA VAL A 266 -23.10 -7.74 8.74
C VAL A 266 -21.93 -6.84 8.38
N LEU A 267 -20.71 -7.38 8.42
CA LEU A 267 -19.54 -6.68 7.97
C LEU A 267 -19.56 -6.59 6.45
N GLU A 268 -19.20 -5.41 5.92
CA GLU A 268 -19.11 -5.24 4.47
C GLU A 268 -18.19 -6.30 3.86
N PRO A 269 -18.45 -6.75 2.63
CA PRO A 269 -17.61 -7.71 1.94
C PRO A 269 -16.27 -7.08 1.54
N ASP A 270 -15.43 -6.83 2.53
CA ASP A 270 -14.04 -6.45 2.32
C ASP A 270 -13.20 -7.73 2.19
N ALA A 271 -12.84 -8.05 0.94
CA ALA A 271 -12.00 -9.21 0.64
C ALA A 271 -10.63 -9.17 1.33
N ARG A 272 -10.24 -8.01 1.86
CA ARG A 272 -8.94 -7.79 2.50
C ARG A 272 -8.96 -7.97 4.01
N LEU A 273 -10.07 -7.77 4.69
CA LEU A 273 -10.15 -7.84 6.15
C LEU A 273 -9.47 -9.11 6.72
N MET A 274 -9.83 -10.27 6.20
CA MET A 274 -9.30 -11.54 6.67
C MET A 274 -7.85 -11.77 6.22
N SER A 275 -7.48 -11.32 5.02
CA SER A 275 -6.11 -11.44 4.52
C SER A 275 -5.15 -10.53 5.27
N ASP A 276 -5.53 -9.28 5.54
CA ASP A 276 -4.71 -8.31 6.27
C ASP A 276 -4.55 -8.72 7.74
N LEU A 277 -5.61 -9.27 8.36
CA LEU A 277 -5.54 -9.85 9.69
C LEU A 277 -4.63 -11.08 9.74
N GLY A 278 -4.69 -11.92 8.72
CA GLY A 278 -3.77 -13.06 8.55
C GLY A 278 -2.32 -12.61 8.40
N LEU A 279 -2.07 -11.55 7.63
CA LEU A 279 -0.74 -10.96 7.47
C LEU A 279 -0.23 -10.36 8.79
N LEU A 280 -1.05 -9.65 9.53
CA LEU A 280 -0.71 -9.13 10.86
C LEU A 280 -0.24 -10.26 11.78
N LEU A 281 -1.00 -11.35 11.87
CA LEU A 281 -0.64 -12.47 12.73
C LEU A 281 0.64 -13.18 12.29
N ARG A 282 0.87 -13.33 10.98
CA ARG A 282 2.13 -13.86 10.45
C ARG A 282 3.31 -12.97 10.85
N THR A 283 3.15 -11.66 10.72
CA THR A 283 4.18 -10.68 11.09
C THR A 283 4.48 -10.74 12.60
N GLU A 284 3.45 -10.75 13.45
CA GLU A 284 3.61 -10.87 14.91
C GLU A 284 4.34 -12.19 15.30
N LYS A 285 3.95 -13.29 14.65
CA LYS A 285 4.57 -14.61 14.90
C LYS A 285 6.02 -14.65 14.43
N TYR A 286 6.30 -14.11 13.25
CA TYR A 286 7.65 -13.98 12.71
C TYR A 286 8.57 -13.17 13.63
N ILE A 287 8.13 -12.01 14.10
CA ILE A 287 8.87 -11.16 15.03
C ILE A 287 9.19 -11.92 16.32
N LYS A 288 8.20 -12.62 16.91
CA LYS A 288 8.40 -13.42 18.11
C LYS A 288 9.44 -14.54 17.90
N GLN A 289 9.40 -15.23 16.76
CA GLN A 289 10.35 -16.29 16.43
C GLN A 289 11.79 -15.75 16.29
N LYS A 290 11.96 -14.60 15.60
CA LYS A 290 13.30 -13.98 15.45
C LYS A 290 13.84 -13.46 16.78
N GLN A 291 13.01 -12.87 17.64
CA GLN A 291 13.42 -12.44 18.98
C GLN A 291 13.86 -13.63 19.84
N THR A 292 13.15 -14.75 19.80
CA THR A 292 13.50 -15.96 20.56
C THR A 292 14.80 -16.57 20.03
N SER A 293 15.01 -16.63 18.71
CA SER A 293 16.24 -17.15 18.12
C SER A 293 17.47 -16.28 18.42
N SER A 294 17.33 -14.97 18.49
CA SER A 294 18.42 -14.07 18.87
C SER A 294 18.82 -14.20 20.34
N LEU A 295 17.86 -14.45 21.25
CA LEU A 295 18.12 -14.70 22.67
C LEU A 295 18.74 -16.07 22.94
N SER A 296 18.49 -17.07 22.10
CA SER A 296 19.09 -18.41 22.23
C SER A 296 20.49 -18.49 21.63
N ALA A 297 20.95 -17.51 20.87
CA ALA A 297 22.26 -17.44 20.24
C ALA A 297 23.26 -16.56 21.04
N SER A 298 22.82 -15.91 22.10
CA SER A 298 23.64 -15.15 23.07
C SER A 298 23.90 -15.96 24.34
#